data_6977f041bb18f135f4d75fdaf44df65f
#
_entry.id   6977f041bb18f135f4d75fdaf44df65f
#
_cell.length_a   1.000
_cell.length_b   1.000
_cell.length_c   1.000
_cell.angle_alpha   90.00
_cell.angle_beta   90.00
_cell.angle_gamma   90.00
#
_symmetry.space_group_name_H-M   'P 1'
#
loop_
_entity.id
_entity.type
_entity.pdbx_description
1 polymer ?
#
loop_
_entity_poly.entity_id
_entity_poly.type
_entity_poly.pdbx_seq_one_letter_code
_entity_poly.pdbx_strand_id
1 'polypeptide(L)'
;MKFKLVEYPYGREIGFKQDIVWFIQGTDDNKTWNNYVWRNSPSIVYEKEVYHRPPRSAHLTIEEANEAFDKIIDYYKKQADEKPIRTIREVEI
;
A
#
# COMPACT_ATOMS: atom_id res chain seq x y z
N MET A 1 3.92 5.31 9.88
CA MET A 1 3.42 5.15 8.52
C MET A 1 1.92 5.39 8.46
N LYS A 2 1.46 6.11 7.45
CA LYS A 2 0.04 6.40 7.27
C LYS A 2 -0.45 5.80 5.96
N PHE A 3 -1.69 5.31 5.95
CA PHE A 3 -2.35 4.79 4.75
C PHE A 3 -3.66 5.51 4.51
N LYS A 4 -4.04 5.63 3.25
CA LYS A 4 -5.35 6.12 2.82
C LYS A 4 -5.85 5.33 1.62
N LEU A 5 -7.17 5.19 1.55
CA LEU A 5 -7.86 4.67 0.37
C LEU A 5 -8.41 5.86 -0.40
N VAL A 6 -8.05 5.98 -1.67
CA VAL A 6 -8.47 7.10 -2.52
C VAL A 6 -9.31 6.61 -3.69
N GLU A 7 -10.32 7.38 -4.05
CA GLU A 7 -11.12 7.18 -5.24
C GLU A 7 -10.56 8.06 -6.35
N TYR A 8 -10.27 7.43 -7.50
CA TYR A 8 -9.68 8.11 -8.64
C TYR A 8 -10.67 8.10 -9.79
N PRO A 9 -11.14 9.27 -10.27
CA PRO A 9 -12.25 9.34 -11.22
C PRO A 9 -11.83 9.29 -12.70
N TYR A 10 -10.54 9.21 -12.98
CA TYR A 10 -10.00 9.25 -14.35
C TYR A 10 -9.40 7.91 -14.79
N GLY A 11 -10.05 6.81 -14.41
CA GLY A 11 -9.58 5.47 -14.73
C GLY A 11 -9.38 5.22 -16.23
N ARG A 12 -10.27 5.76 -17.07
CA ARG A 12 -10.15 5.61 -18.53
C ARG A 12 -8.91 6.28 -19.09
N GLU A 13 -8.47 7.38 -18.51
CA GLU A 13 -7.28 8.10 -18.94
C GLU A 13 -5.98 7.34 -18.66
N ILE A 14 -6.02 6.43 -17.69
CA ILE A 14 -4.86 5.63 -17.30
C ILE A 14 -4.93 4.18 -17.79
N GLY A 15 -5.87 3.88 -18.69
CA GLY A 15 -5.93 2.59 -19.40
C GLY A 15 -7.00 1.61 -18.93
N PHE A 16 -7.89 2.00 -18.01
CA PHE A 16 -9.02 1.17 -17.61
C PHE A 16 -10.26 1.39 -18.47
N LYS A 17 -11.17 0.43 -18.43
CA LYS A 17 -12.45 0.51 -19.15
C LYS A 17 -13.56 1.17 -18.33
N GLN A 18 -13.23 1.68 -17.15
CA GLN A 18 -14.15 2.33 -16.24
C GLN A 18 -13.55 3.64 -15.73
N ASP A 19 -14.41 4.58 -15.33
CA ASP A 19 -13.96 5.90 -14.88
C ASP A 19 -13.41 5.86 -13.46
N ILE A 20 -14.09 5.17 -12.55
CA ILE A 20 -13.73 5.14 -11.15
C ILE A 20 -12.90 3.90 -10.84
N VAL A 21 -11.72 4.13 -10.31
CA VAL A 21 -10.85 3.09 -9.74
C VAL A 21 -10.36 3.55 -8.37
N TRP A 22 -9.81 2.65 -7.57
CA TRP A 22 -9.37 2.95 -6.21
C TRP A 22 -7.91 2.58 -6.03
N PHE A 23 -7.21 3.42 -5.26
CA PHE A 23 -5.81 3.20 -4.91
C PHE A 23 -5.65 3.22 -3.39
N ILE A 24 -4.75 2.38 -2.91
CA ILE A 24 -4.27 2.42 -1.54
C ILE A 24 -2.92 3.09 -1.54
N GLN A 25 -2.80 4.18 -0.80
CA GLN A 25 -1.58 4.96 -0.73
C GLN A 25 -1.02 4.96 0.68
N GLY A 26 0.29 4.84 0.79
CA GLY A 26 1.01 4.89 2.05
C GLY A 26 2.16 5.87 2.02
N THR A 27 2.50 6.43 3.18
CA THR A 27 3.62 7.35 3.34
C THR A 27 4.30 7.16 4.68
N ASP A 28 5.63 7.31 4.69
CA ASP A 28 6.45 7.33 5.90
C ASP A 28 6.74 8.75 6.37
N ASP A 29 6.85 9.69 5.44
CA ASP A 29 7.33 11.06 5.69
C ASP A 29 6.23 12.13 5.62
N ASN A 30 4.98 11.76 5.35
CA ASN A 30 3.85 12.64 5.08
C ASN A 30 4.00 13.54 3.83
N LYS A 31 5.04 13.32 3.02
CA LYS A 31 5.32 14.11 1.82
C LYS A 31 5.14 13.31 0.53
N THR A 32 5.66 12.09 0.52
CA THR A 32 5.61 11.21 -0.64
C THR A 32 4.63 10.08 -0.38
N TRP A 33 3.58 10.02 -1.18
CA TRP A 33 2.58 8.95 -1.14
C TRP A 33 2.87 7.95 -2.25
N ASN A 34 2.91 6.68 -1.89
CA ASN A 34 3.19 5.59 -2.80
C ASN A 34 2.00 4.65 -2.88
N ASN A 35 1.76 4.07 -4.05
CA ASN A 35 0.69 3.12 -4.24
C ASN A 35 1.09 1.74 -3.72
N TYR A 36 0.19 1.12 -2.97
CA TYR A 36 0.37 -0.22 -2.41
C TYR A 36 -0.69 -1.16 -2.95
N VAL A 37 -0.31 -2.40 -3.15
CA VAL A 37 -1.23 -3.45 -3.53
C VAL A 37 -0.98 -4.67 -2.67
N TRP A 38 -2.04 -5.29 -2.18
CA TRP A 38 -1.95 -6.58 -1.51
C TRP A 38 -1.92 -7.68 -2.56
N ARG A 39 -0.80 -8.35 -2.64
CA ARG A 39 -0.68 -9.56 -3.44
C ARG A 39 -0.51 -10.74 -2.53
N ASN A 40 -1.08 -11.89 -2.93
CA ASN A 40 -1.10 -13.13 -2.15
C ASN A 40 0.09 -13.29 -1.23
N SER A 41 -0.24 -13.53 0.03
CA SER A 41 0.69 -13.74 1.14
C SER A 41 2.07 -14.27 0.72
N PRO A 42 3.17 -13.74 1.21
CA PRO A 42 3.24 -12.77 2.32
C PRO A 42 3.59 -11.35 1.90
N SER A 43 3.46 -10.98 0.64
CA SER A 43 4.06 -9.74 0.16
C SER A 43 3.05 -8.64 -0.15
N ILE A 44 3.20 -7.54 0.57
CA ILE A 44 2.68 -6.26 0.14
C ILE A 44 3.67 -5.71 -0.88
N VAL A 45 3.19 -5.44 -2.07
CA VAL A 45 4.02 -4.89 -3.13
C VAL A 45 3.75 -3.40 -3.24
N TYR A 46 4.81 -2.65 -3.05
CA TYR A 46 4.84 -1.23 -3.36
C TYR A 46 5.05 -1.06 -4.87
N GLU A 47 4.17 -0.32 -5.52
CA GLU A 47 4.29 -0.01 -6.93
C GLU A 47 4.37 1.50 -7.15
N LYS A 48 5.40 1.95 -7.85
CA LYS A 48 5.49 3.34 -8.30
C LYS A 48 4.52 3.56 -9.46
N GLU A 49 3.78 4.63 -9.39
CA GLU A 49 2.69 5.01 -10.30
C GLU A 49 3.04 5.05 -11.79
N VAL A 50 4.32 5.20 -12.11
CA VAL A 50 4.76 5.71 -13.41
C VAL A 50 5.00 4.62 -14.46
N TYR A 51 5.03 3.36 -14.08
CA TYR A 51 5.63 2.35 -14.95
C TYR A 51 4.69 1.38 -15.64
N HIS A 52 3.41 1.37 -15.30
CA HIS A 52 2.44 0.46 -15.91
C HIS A 52 1.18 1.20 -16.34
N ARG A 53 0.72 0.91 -17.53
CA ARG A 53 -0.54 1.44 -18.04
C ARG A 53 -1.38 0.27 -18.58
N PRO A 54 -2.47 -0.13 -17.89
CA PRO A 54 -2.99 0.43 -16.64
C PRO A 54 -2.13 0.10 -15.41
N PRO A 55 -2.16 0.95 -14.36
CA PRO A 55 -1.44 0.68 -13.12
C PRO A 55 -1.91 -0.60 -12.43
N ARG A 56 -0.96 -1.42 -11.97
CA ARG A 56 -1.29 -2.69 -11.31
C ARG A 56 -1.82 -2.52 -9.89
N SER A 57 -1.58 -1.36 -9.28
CA SER A 57 -2.03 -1.05 -7.93
C SER A 57 -3.48 -0.57 -7.85
N ALA A 58 -4.15 -0.37 -8.98
CA ALA A 58 -5.54 0.04 -9.00
C ALA A 58 -6.49 -1.12 -8.70
N HIS A 59 -7.51 -0.84 -7.90
CA HIS A 59 -8.61 -1.76 -7.62
C HIS A 59 -9.85 -1.34 -8.41
N LEU A 60 -10.56 -2.32 -8.95
CA LEU A 60 -11.68 -2.06 -9.85
C LEU A 60 -13.04 -1.98 -9.15
N THR A 61 -13.10 -2.42 -7.90
CA THR A 61 -14.29 -2.33 -7.05
C THR A 61 -13.92 -1.80 -5.67
N ILE A 62 -14.88 -1.12 -5.04
CA ILE A 62 -14.66 -0.60 -3.68
C ILE A 62 -14.54 -1.76 -2.66
N GLU A 63 -15.24 -2.85 -2.85
CA GLU A 63 -15.17 -4.02 -1.99
C GLU A 63 -13.77 -4.64 -2.01
N GLU A 64 -13.21 -4.82 -3.19
CA GLU A 64 -11.83 -5.32 -3.36
C GLU A 64 -10.82 -4.38 -2.72
N ALA A 65 -10.99 -3.08 -2.93
CA ALA A 65 -10.11 -2.05 -2.37
C ALA A 65 -10.16 -2.04 -0.84
N ASN A 66 -11.34 -2.13 -0.24
CA ASN A 66 -11.50 -2.20 1.21
C ASN A 66 -10.89 -3.47 1.80
N GLU A 67 -11.08 -4.60 1.16
CA GLU A 67 -10.47 -5.86 1.60
C GLU A 67 -8.95 -5.79 1.57
N ALA A 68 -8.38 -5.29 0.50
CA ALA A 68 -6.94 -5.09 0.38
C ALA A 68 -6.41 -4.09 1.42
N PHE A 69 -7.15 -3.01 1.65
CA PHE A 69 -6.78 -2.01 2.65
C PHE A 69 -6.71 -2.61 4.06
N ASP A 70 -7.72 -3.38 4.45
CA ASP A 70 -7.76 -4.04 5.75
C ASP A 70 -6.58 -5.02 5.93
N LYS A 71 -6.24 -5.77 4.90
CA LYS A 71 -5.09 -6.69 4.92
C LYS A 71 -3.76 -5.95 5.08
N ILE A 72 -3.59 -4.84 4.39
CA ILE A 72 -2.38 -4.00 4.49
C ILE A 72 -2.25 -3.43 5.90
N ILE A 73 -3.33 -2.88 6.45
CA ILE A 73 -3.33 -2.32 7.79
C ILE A 73 -2.99 -3.39 8.83
N ASP A 74 -3.59 -4.56 8.74
CA ASP A 74 -3.31 -5.69 9.65
C ASP A 74 -1.84 -6.12 9.60
N TYR A 75 -1.29 -6.21 8.40
CA TYR A 75 0.12 -6.57 8.21
C TYR A 75 1.05 -5.59 8.91
N TYR A 76 0.85 -4.29 8.72
CA TYR A 76 1.70 -3.27 9.33
C TYR A 76 1.48 -3.14 10.83
N LYS A 77 0.27 -3.35 11.34
CA LYS A 77 0.01 -3.41 12.78
C LYS A 77 0.75 -4.56 13.44
N LYS A 78 0.76 -5.73 12.83
CA LYS A 78 1.51 -6.88 13.35
C LYS A 78 3.00 -6.62 13.40
N GLN A 79 3.56 -5.93 12.39
CA GLN A 79 4.96 -5.53 12.40
C GLN A 79 5.27 -4.51 13.50
N ALA A 80 4.37 -3.54 13.71
CA ALA A 80 4.52 -2.55 14.77
C ALA A 80 4.43 -3.17 16.17
N ASP A 81 3.64 -4.23 16.31
CA ASP A 81 3.48 -4.97 17.57
C ASP A 81 4.63 -5.95 17.83
N GLU A 82 5.46 -6.25 16.85
CA GLU A 82 6.67 -7.02 17.06
C GLU A 82 7.58 -6.27 18.02
N LYS A 83 7.97 -6.95 19.09
CA LYS A 83 8.90 -6.39 20.06
C LYS A 83 10.27 -6.19 19.40
N PRO A 84 10.81 -4.98 19.38
CA PRO A 84 12.11 -4.75 18.78
C PRO A 84 13.19 -5.55 19.54
N ILE A 85 14.15 -6.07 18.79
CA ILE A 85 15.36 -6.65 19.37
C ILE A 85 16.11 -5.53 20.03
N ARG A 86 16.36 -5.66 21.33
CA ARG A 86 17.05 -4.66 22.12
C ARG A 86 18.48 -5.13 22.41
N THR A 87 19.43 -4.27 22.11
CA THR A 87 20.81 -4.49 22.53
C THR A 87 20.92 -4.15 24.01
N ILE A 88 21.09 -5.16 24.83
CA ILE A 88 21.22 -4.98 26.30
C ILE A 88 22.64 -4.58 26.66
N ARG A 89 23.61 -5.11 25.91
CA ARG A 89 25.02 -4.85 26.21
C ARG A 89 25.85 -4.94 24.92
N GLU A 90 26.73 -3.99 24.75
CA GLU A 90 27.67 -3.96 23.65
C GLU A 90 29.05 -3.55 24.21
N VAL A 91 30.08 -4.29 23.83
CA VAL A 91 31.46 -4.02 24.29
C VAL A 91 32.37 -3.98 23.08
N GLU A 92 33.12 -2.88 22.96
CA GLU A 92 34.15 -2.71 21.96
C GLU A 92 35.52 -2.82 22.64
N ILE A 93 36.39 -3.65 22.06
CA ILE A 93 37.76 -3.87 22.58
C ILE A 93 38.77 -3.28 21.60
#